data_d26e262e52b6f936528ebfdaf387e711
#
_entry.id   d26e262e52b6f936528ebfdaf387e711
#
_cell.length_a   1.000
_cell.length_b   1.000
_cell.length_c   1.000
_cell.angle_alpha   90.00
_cell.angle_beta   90.00
_cell.angle_gamma   90.00
#
_symmetry.space_group_name_H-M   'P 1'
#
loop_
_entity.id
_entity.type
_entity.pdbx_description
1 polymer ?
#
loop_
_entity_poly.entity_id
_entity_poly.type
_entity_poly.pdbx_seq_one_letter_code
_entity_poly.pdbx_strand_id
1 'polypeptide(L)' 'MITINDRDKLDWRDGMTVRDILSAMGFTYKLITVTVNGTLVPKEQYDTFSVPDGAEVTVFHLSHGG' A
#
# COMPACT_ATOMS: atom_id res chain seq x y z
N MET A 1 -5.21 -12.70 1.29
CA MET A 1 -5.83 -11.58 0.57
C MET A 1 -5.55 -10.28 1.30
N ILE A 2 -5.25 -9.25 0.57
CA ILE A 2 -4.95 -7.92 1.11
C ILE A 2 -6.16 -7.02 0.93
N THR A 3 -6.51 -6.26 1.95
CA THR A 3 -7.60 -5.28 1.86
C THR A 3 -7.00 -3.89 1.76
N ILE A 4 -7.45 -3.10 0.80
CA ILE A 4 -6.92 -1.78 0.56
C ILE A 4 -8.01 -0.75 0.78
N ASN A 5 -7.77 0.19 1.69
CA ASN A 5 -8.70 1.28 2.03
C ASN A 5 -10.08 0.76 2.43
N ASP A 6 -10.12 -0.40 3.08
CA ASP A 6 -11.36 -1.04 3.54
C ASP A 6 -12.36 -1.30 2.40
N ARG A 7 -11.89 -1.36 1.17
CA ARG A 7 -12.81 -1.46 0.06
C ARG A 7 -12.34 -2.44 -0.99
N ASP A 8 -11.11 -2.31 -1.45
CA ASP A 8 -10.60 -3.13 -2.53
C ASP A 8 -9.82 -4.30 -1.97
N LYS A 9 -9.78 -5.39 -2.70
CA LYS A 9 -9.05 -6.58 -2.28
C LYS A 9 -8.13 -7.04 -3.38
N LEU A 10 -6.94 -7.49 -2.97
CA LEU A 10 -5.97 -8.05 -3.88
C LEU A 10 -5.55 -9.42 -3.39
N ASP A 11 -5.24 -10.31 -4.33
CA ASP A 11 -4.67 -11.58 -3.97
C ASP A 11 -3.27 -11.37 -3.43
N TRP A 12 -2.97 -12.02 -2.33
CA TRP A 12 -1.64 -11.95 -1.74
C TRP A 12 -0.77 -13.05 -2.34
N ARG A 13 0.51 -12.75 -2.51
CA ARG A 13 1.48 -13.77 -2.85
C ARG A 13 2.74 -13.54 -2.04
N ASP A 14 3.51 -14.61 -1.86
CA ASP A 14 4.73 -14.55 -1.08
C ASP A 14 5.69 -13.53 -1.69
N GLY A 15 6.30 -12.72 -0.84
CA GLY A 15 7.22 -11.69 -1.32
C GLY A 15 6.57 -10.41 -1.81
N MET A 16 5.25 -10.28 -1.65
CA MET A 16 4.56 -9.09 -2.10
C MET A 16 5.01 -7.87 -1.32
N THR A 17 5.34 -6.79 -2.03
CA THR A 17 5.78 -5.55 -1.40
C THR A 17 4.74 -4.46 -1.54
N VAL A 18 4.95 -3.34 -0.84
CA VAL A 18 4.07 -2.18 -0.98
C VAL A 18 4.06 -1.70 -2.43
N ARG A 19 5.23 -1.70 -3.08
CA ARG A 19 5.30 -1.29 -4.49
C ARG A 19 4.40 -2.15 -5.36
N ASP A 20 4.35 -3.44 -5.09
CA ASP A 20 3.48 -4.35 -5.87
C ASP A 20 2.02 -3.96 -5.73
N ILE A 21 1.60 -3.57 -4.52
CA ILE A 21 0.23 -3.14 -4.29
C ILE A 21 -0.06 -1.86 -5.05
N LEU A 22 0.84 -0.88 -4.97
CA LEU A 22 0.62 0.40 -5.65
C LEU A 22 0.54 0.21 -7.16
N SER A 23 1.37 -0.68 -7.71
CA SER A 23 1.33 -0.97 -9.13
C SER A 23 0.04 -1.66 -9.54
N ALA A 24 -0.39 -2.63 -8.75
CA ALA A 24 -1.61 -3.38 -9.06
C ALA A 24 -2.85 -2.49 -9.01
N MET A 25 -2.86 -1.52 -8.10
CA MET A 25 -3.99 -0.61 -7.97
C MET A 25 -3.90 0.58 -8.90
N GLY A 26 -2.78 0.75 -9.60
CA GLY A 26 -2.61 1.90 -10.47
C GLY A 26 -2.39 3.21 -9.72
N PHE A 27 -1.92 3.14 -8.49
CA PHE A 27 -1.68 4.35 -7.71
C PHE A 27 -0.35 4.95 -8.14
N THR A 28 -0.40 6.06 -8.83
CA THR A 28 0.80 6.71 -9.35
C THR A 28 1.01 8.08 -8.74
N TYR A 29 0.35 8.37 -7.64
CA TYR A 29 0.46 9.68 -7.03
C TYR A 29 1.83 9.88 -6.41
N LYS A 30 2.33 11.09 -6.52
CA LYS A 30 3.64 11.39 -5.95
C LYS A 30 3.58 11.58 -4.45
N LEU A 31 2.50 12.13 -3.94
CA LEU A 31 2.36 12.43 -2.53
C LEU A 31 1.36 11.46 -1.93
N ILE A 32 1.84 10.30 -1.56
CA ILE A 32 1.00 9.31 -0.90
C ILE A 32 1.65 8.86 0.40
N THR A 33 0.82 8.43 1.32
CA THR A 33 1.26 7.82 2.56
C THR A 33 0.62 6.44 2.65
N VAL A 34 1.42 5.44 2.96
CA VAL A 34 0.95 4.05 3.03
C VAL A 34 1.14 3.55 4.43
N THR A 35 0.09 2.92 4.98
CA THR A 35 0.21 2.17 6.24
C THR A 35 -0.16 0.72 5.97
N VAL A 36 0.49 -0.18 6.68
CA VAL A 36 0.20 -1.61 6.62
C VAL A 36 -0.09 -2.05 8.04
N ASN A 37 -1.30 -2.54 8.29
CA ASN A 37 -1.77 -2.91 9.62
C ASN A 37 -1.55 -1.78 10.63
N GLY A 38 -1.78 -0.56 10.20
CA GLY A 38 -1.62 0.62 11.05
C GLY A 38 -0.21 1.13 11.21
N THR A 39 0.77 0.48 10.61
CA THR A 39 2.17 0.90 10.71
C THR A 39 2.55 1.68 9.46
N LEU A 40 3.08 2.88 9.65
CA LEU A 40 3.52 3.70 8.53
C LEU A 40 4.71 3.06 7.82
N VAL A 41 4.65 3.00 6.51
CA VAL A 41 5.75 2.49 5.70
C VAL A 41 6.40 3.68 5.01
N PRO A 42 7.66 3.98 5.31
CA PRO A 42 8.37 5.08 4.64
C PRO A 42 8.50 4.82 3.14
N LYS A 43 8.54 5.88 2.37
CA LYS A 43 8.64 5.77 0.92
C LYS A 43 9.86 4.95 0.49
N GLU A 44 10.97 5.09 1.19
CA GLU A 44 12.19 4.37 0.87
C GLU A 44 12.05 2.88 1.02
N GLN A 45 11.02 2.42 1.73
CA GLN A 45 10.82 1.00 1.97
C GLN A 45 9.74 0.40 1.10
N TYR A 46 9.18 1.14 0.17
CA TYR A 46 8.09 0.61 -0.66
C TYR A 46 8.51 -0.60 -1.47
N ASP A 47 9.76 -0.67 -1.89
CA ASP A 47 10.24 -1.78 -2.70
C ASP A 47 10.74 -2.96 -1.87
N THR A 48 10.92 -2.77 -0.58
CA THR A 48 11.50 -3.82 0.27
C THR A 48 10.59 -4.28 1.39
N PHE A 49 9.58 -3.50 1.75
CA PHE A 49 8.68 -3.88 2.85
C PHE A 49 7.77 -5.00 2.38
N SER A 50 7.89 -6.17 3.01
CA SER A 50 7.07 -7.32 2.68
C SER A 50 5.72 -7.21 3.37
N VAL A 51 4.66 -7.30 2.61
CA VAL A 51 3.31 -7.19 3.14
C VAL A 51 2.83 -8.58 3.53
N PRO A 52 2.37 -8.78 4.77
CA PRO A 52 1.90 -10.11 5.19
C PRO A 52 0.53 -10.43 4.59
N ASP A 53 0.24 -11.72 4.52
CA ASP A 53 -1.09 -12.17 4.11
C ASP A 53 -2.13 -11.65 5.09
N GLY A 54 -3.25 -11.23 4.58
CA GLY A 54 -4.33 -10.71 5.43
C GLY A 54 -4.14 -9.29 5.89
N ALA A 55 -3.15 -8.58 5.37
CA ALA A 55 -2.87 -7.22 5.82
C ALA A 55 -3.98 -6.25 5.42
N GLU A 56 -4.14 -5.24 6.25
CA GLU A 56 -4.99 -4.09 5.93
C GLU A 56 -4.08 -2.94 5.54
N VAL A 57 -4.18 -2.52 4.30
CA VAL A 57 -3.33 -1.48 3.74
C VAL A 57 -4.17 -0.24 3.53
N THR A 58 -3.67 0.90 3.99
CA THR A 58 -4.32 2.17 3.75
C THR A 58 -3.38 3.05 2.93
N VAL A 59 -3.89 3.62 1.86
CA VAL A 59 -3.13 4.52 1.01
C VAL A 59 -3.85 5.86 1.02
N PHE A 60 -3.19 6.88 1.59
CA PHE A 60 -3.72 8.23 1.61
C PHE A 60 -3.09 9.03 0.49
N HIS A 61 -3.90 9.77 -0.22
CA HIS A 61 -3.41 10.62 -1.28
C HIS A 61 -3.42 12.06 -0.76
N LEU A 62 -2.23 12.63 -0.59
CA LEU A 62 -2.14 13.98 -0.07
C LEU A 62 -2.28 14.97 -1.19
N SER A 63 -3.47 15.27 -1.56
CA SER A 63 -3.59 16.13 -2.57
C SER A 63 -3.91 17.43 -2.12
N HIS A 64 -3.88 18.12 -1.78
CA HIS A 64 -4.35 19.14 -1.48
C HIS A 64 -3.90 20.15 -1.97
N GLY A 65 -4.23 20.33 -2.49
CA GLY A 65 -4.07 21.21 -2.99
C GLY A 65 -3.79 22.29 -2.42
N GLY A 66 -3.51 22.14 -1.93
CA GLY A 66 -3.23 23.15 -1.41
C GLY A 66 -2.87 23.39 -1.66
#